data_bfed78d65fc24fcd04be1cff64f8309c
#
_entry.id   bfed78d65fc24fcd04be1cff64f8309c
#
_cell.length_a   1.000
_cell.length_b   1.000
_cell.length_c   1.000
_cell.angle_alpha   90.00
_cell.angle_beta   90.00
_cell.angle_gamma   90.00
#
_symmetry.space_group_name_H-M   'P 1'
#
loop_
_entity.id
_entity.type
_entity.pdbx_description
1 polymer ?
#
loop_
_entity_poly.entity_id
_entity_poly.type
_entity_poly.pdbx_seq_one_letter_code
_entity_poly.pdbx_strand_id
1 'polypeptide(L)'
;MNLTGKVVLITGAKGGLGATVTQAFLEAGARVVGVSRSIVDTDFPHENFLAAPADLSLADQVDSLVASVVAQRGRLDAAIHLAGGFAGGKSVAETDDATVRGMLEMNYISTFHLVRAVIPAMRTQGSGRIVAIGSRSAVEPQARLGAYSASKAALVSLIRTVARENNDHGITANVVLPVTMDTPANRAAMPGADLSKWIQTSQVASLLVYLASDQGYAINGAVIPVYGAEA
;
A
#
# COMPACT_ATOMS: atom_id res chain seq x y z
N MET A 1 16.48 -2.28 -10.72
CA MET A 1 16.55 -1.14 -9.77
C MET A 1 17.25 -1.62 -8.53
N ASN A 2 18.16 -0.83 -7.95
CA ASN A 2 18.91 -1.23 -6.76
C ASN A 2 18.39 -0.44 -5.54
N LEU A 3 17.96 -1.14 -4.49
CA LEU A 3 17.52 -0.59 -3.22
C LEU A 3 18.44 -0.98 -2.06
N THR A 4 19.68 -1.39 -2.35
CA THR A 4 20.65 -1.80 -1.34
C THR A 4 20.83 -0.74 -0.26
N GLY A 5 20.63 -1.13 1.00
CA GLY A 5 20.72 -0.25 2.16
C GLY A 5 19.48 0.60 2.45
N LYS A 6 18.49 0.64 1.56
CA LYS A 6 17.21 1.31 1.81
C LYS A 6 16.34 0.50 2.78
N VAL A 7 15.72 1.17 3.73
CA VAL A 7 14.77 0.58 4.68
C VAL A 7 13.35 0.83 4.17
N VAL A 8 12.61 -0.24 3.95
CA VAL A 8 11.26 -0.18 3.36
C VAL A 8 10.25 -0.85 4.29
N LEU A 9 9.24 -0.12 4.70
CA LEU A 9 8.11 -0.64 5.46
C LEU A 9 6.99 -1.01 4.49
N ILE A 10 6.55 -2.27 4.52
CA ILE A 10 5.48 -2.79 3.64
C ILE A 10 4.32 -3.27 4.50
N THR A 11 3.19 -2.59 4.44
CA THR A 11 1.97 -3.03 5.13
C THR A 11 1.17 -4.00 4.26
N GLY A 12 0.48 -4.94 4.88
CA GLY A 12 -0.19 -6.00 4.13
C GLY A 12 0.79 -6.99 3.46
N ALA A 13 2.02 -7.07 3.97
CA ALA A 13 3.14 -7.82 3.38
C ALA A 13 2.84 -9.30 3.11
N LYS A 14 1.95 -9.91 3.91
CA LYS A 14 1.54 -11.33 3.78
C LYS A 14 0.30 -11.53 2.88
N GLY A 15 -0.28 -10.45 2.35
CA GLY A 15 -1.45 -10.52 1.46
C GLY A 15 -1.10 -11.01 0.05
N GLY A 16 -2.12 -11.24 -0.79
CA GLY A 16 -1.93 -11.77 -2.15
C GLY A 16 -1.02 -10.92 -3.05
N LEU A 17 -1.14 -9.58 -2.99
CA LEU A 17 -0.18 -8.66 -3.61
C LEU A 17 1.09 -8.54 -2.75
N GLY A 18 0.93 -8.49 -1.43
CA GLY A 18 1.99 -8.21 -0.47
C GLY A 18 3.14 -9.21 -0.55
N ALA A 19 2.85 -10.49 -0.70
CA ALA A 19 3.87 -11.52 -0.83
C ALA A 19 4.81 -11.28 -2.02
N THR A 20 4.23 -11.00 -3.20
CA THR A 20 5.01 -10.69 -4.41
C THR A 20 5.81 -9.39 -4.26
N VAL A 21 5.20 -8.36 -3.65
CA VAL A 21 5.87 -7.06 -3.43
C VAL A 21 7.02 -7.23 -2.45
N THR A 22 6.81 -7.89 -1.31
CA THR A 22 7.85 -8.14 -0.30
C THR A 22 9.04 -8.85 -0.93
N GLN A 23 8.81 -9.91 -1.70
CA GLN A 23 9.86 -10.64 -2.40
C GLN A 23 10.62 -9.74 -3.40
N ALA A 24 9.91 -8.94 -4.20
CA ALA A 24 10.54 -8.05 -5.18
C ALA A 24 11.41 -6.97 -4.53
N PHE A 25 11.01 -6.45 -3.36
CA PHE A 25 11.83 -5.49 -2.61
C PHE A 25 13.08 -6.14 -2.00
N LEU A 26 12.98 -7.36 -1.50
CA LEU A 26 14.13 -8.14 -1.01
C LEU A 26 15.11 -8.44 -2.14
N GLU A 27 14.64 -8.88 -3.30
CA GLU A 27 15.45 -9.11 -4.51
C GLU A 27 16.12 -7.83 -5.03
N ALA A 28 15.50 -6.66 -4.83
CA ALA A 28 16.11 -5.37 -5.13
C ALA A 28 17.16 -4.94 -4.09
N GLY A 29 17.41 -5.72 -3.03
CA GLY A 29 18.40 -5.48 -1.99
C GLY A 29 17.92 -4.59 -0.84
N ALA A 30 16.64 -4.31 -0.74
CA ALA A 30 16.08 -3.53 0.36
C ALA A 30 16.10 -4.30 1.69
N ARG A 31 16.22 -3.56 2.81
CA ARG A 31 15.90 -4.05 4.14
C ARG A 31 14.40 -3.86 4.37
N VAL A 32 13.65 -4.94 4.33
CA VAL A 32 12.18 -4.91 4.38
C VAL A 32 11.68 -5.13 5.80
N VAL A 33 10.80 -4.25 6.27
CA VAL A 33 9.99 -4.45 7.46
C VAL A 33 8.57 -4.78 6.99
N GLY A 34 8.21 -6.04 7.07
CA GLY A 34 6.88 -6.53 6.68
C GLY A 34 5.88 -6.39 7.82
N VAL A 35 4.72 -5.79 7.53
CA VAL A 35 3.67 -5.53 8.52
C VAL A 35 2.37 -6.23 8.16
N SER A 36 1.86 -7.03 9.06
CA SER A 36 0.49 -7.52 9.11
C SER A 36 0.19 -8.02 10.53
N ARG A 37 -1.08 -8.29 10.85
CA ARG A 37 -1.46 -8.74 12.21
C ARG A 37 -0.84 -10.08 12.62
N SER A 38 -0.52 -10.95 11.68
CA SER A 38 -0.03 -12.32 11.94
C SER A 38 1.27 -12.66 11.22
N ILE A 39 2.08 -11.65 10.86
CA ILE A 39 3.34 -11.86 10.17
C ILE A 39 4.40 -12.36 11.15
N VAL A 40 5.26 -13.26 10.68
CA VAL A 40 6.42 -13.79 11.39
C VAL A 40 7.63 -13.85 10.47
N ASP A 41 8.85 -13.90 11.01
CA ASP A 41 10.07 -13.88 10.18
C ASP A 41 10.16 -15.07 9.22
N THR A 42 9.57 -16.21 9.59
CA THR A 42 9.52 -17.40 8.74
C THR A 42 8.60 -17.29 7.53
N ASP A 43 7.76 -16.25 7.43
CA ASP A 43 6.95 -16.00 6.23
C ASP A 43 7.82 -15.58 5.04
N PHE A 44 8.98 -14.93 5.33
CA PHE A 44 9.98 -14.53 4.33
C PHE A 44 11.39 -14.79 4.88
N PRO A 45 11.92 -16.02 4.76
CA PRO A 45 13.21 -16.40 5.32
C PRO A 45 14.36 -15.73 4.54
N HIS A 46 14.69 -14.49 4.92
CA HIS A 46 15.71 -13.66 4.27
C HIS A 46 16.39 -12.76 5.31
N GLU A 47 17.71 -12.63 5.27
CA GLU A 47 18.50 -11.82 6.23
C GLU A 47 18.08 -10.34 6.32
N ASN A 48 17.58 -9.79 5.21
CA ASN A 48 17.11 -8.41 5.13
C ASN A 48 15.59 -8.26 5.43
N PHE A 49 14.92 -9.31 5.90
CA PHE A 49 13.52 -9.25 6.30
C PHE A 49 13.39 -9.15 7.83
N LEU A 50 12.41 -8.39 8.27
CA LEU A 50 11.96 -8.29 9.67
C LEU A 50 10.44 -8.29 9.70
N ALA A 51 9.86 -9.22 10.41
CA ALA A 51 8.43 -9.21 10.68
C ALA A 51 8.09 -8.21 11.81
N ALA A 52 7.08 -7.39 11.57
CA ALA A 52 6.59 -6.42 12.56
C ALA A 52 5.06 -6.51 12.66
N PRO A 53 4.52 -7.39 13.53
CA PRO A 53 3.08 -7.53 13.68
C PRO A 53 2.45 -6.27 14.27
N ALA A 54 1.43 -5.73 13.58
CA ALA A 54 0.67 -4.57 14.04
C ALA A 54 -0.73 -4.54 13.44
N ASP A 55 -1.68 -3.95 14.18
CA ASP A 55 -3.00 -3.59 13.70
C ASP A 55 -3.01 -2.11 13.29
N LEU A 56 -3.17 -1.85 12.01
CA LEU A 56 -3.13 -0.49 11.46
C LEU A 56 -4.38 0.34 11.76
N SER A 57 -5.44 -0.27 12.29
CA SER A 57 -6.61 0.46 12.80
C SER A 57 -6.31 1.16 14.14
N LEU A 58 -5.27 0.73 14.84
CA LEU A 58 -4.86 1.25 16.14
C LEU A 58 -3.68 2.21 16.00
N ALA A 59 -3.95 3.50 16.13
CA ALA A 59 -2.97 4.57 15.95
C ALA A 59 -1.69 4.36 16.78
N ASP A 60 -1.84 4.04 18.06
CA ASP A 60 -0.71 3.84 18.99
C ASP A 60 0.20 2.68 18.57
N GLN A 61 -0.38 1.62 17.97
CA GLN A 61 0.42 0.52 17.44
C GLN A 61 1.23 0.96 16.21
N VAL A 62 0.64 1.78 15.34
CA VAL A 62 1.33 2.31 14.16
C VAL A 62 2.45 3.27 14.56
N ASP A 63 2.20 4.15 15.52
CA ASP A 63 3.20 5.09 16.03
C ASP A 63 4.38 4.33 16.66
N SER A 64 4.09 3.31 17.51
CA SER A 64 5.10 2.46 18.13
C SER A 64 5.90 1.65 17.11
N LEU A 65 5.23 1.11 16.08
CA LEU A 65 5.85 0.39 14.98
C LEU A 65 6.88 1.26 14.27
N VAL A 66 6.49 2.45 13.83
CA VAL A 66 7.38 3.36 13.07
C VAL A 66 8.54 3.83 13.94
N ALA A 67 8.29 4.16 15.21
CA ALA A 67 9.35 4.53 16.16
C ALA A 67 10.36 3.39 16.34
N SER A 68 9.90 2.15 16.46
CA SER A 68 10.76 0.96 16.58
C SER A 68 11.60 0.74 15.31
N VAL A 69 11.01 0.89 14.12
CA VAL A 69 11.74 0.76 12.84
C VAL A 69 12.85 1.81 12.76
N VAL A 70 12.55 3.07 13.06
CA VAL A 70 13.53 4.15 13.02
C VAL A 70 14.64 3.93 14.06
N ALA A 71 14.30 3.51 15.26
CA ALA A 71 15.28 3.23 16.32
C ALA A 71 16.22 2.07 15.95
N GLN A 72 15.71 0.99 15.35
CA GLN A 72 16.49 -0.20 15.02
C GLN A 72 17.27 -0.07 13.72
N ARG A 73 16.75 0.65 12.72
CA ARG A 73 17.32 0.75 11.37
C ARG A 73 17.99 2.09 11.07
N GLY A 74 17.78 3.10 11.92
CA GLY A 74 18.34 4.44 11.79
C GLY A 74 17.70 5.30 10.69
N ARG A 75 16.81 4.73 9.86
CA ARG A 75 16.18 5.40 8.72
C ARG A 75 14.89 4.71 8.28
N LEU A 76 14.07 5.41 7.49
CA LEU A 76 12.92 4.87 6.79
C LEU A 76 12.81 5.51 5.41
N ASP A 77 13.23 4.79 4.37
CA ASP A 77 13.31 5.32 3.01
C ASP A 77 12.00 5.25 2.26
N ALA A 78 11.23 4.18 2.47
CA ALA A 78 9.93 4.04 1.81
C ALA A 78 8.89 3.39 2.72
N ALA A 79 7.63 3.82 2.53
CA ALA A 79 6.43 3.21 3.11
C ALA A 79 5.50 2.78 1.97
N ILE A 80 5.31 1.48 1.83
CA ILE A 80 4.47 0.87 0.79
C ILE A 80 3.21 0.33 1.47
N HIS A 81 2.09 1.02 1.25
CA HIS A 81 0.82 0.70 1.89
C HIS A 81 -0.04 -0.19 1.00
N LEU A 82 -0.02 -1.49 1.27
CA LEU A 82 -0.82 -2.50 0.56
C LEU A 82 -2.01 -3.00 1.39
N ALA A 83 -2.01 -2.71 2.70
CA ALA A 83 -3.11 -3.10 3.57
C ALA A 83 -4.39 -2.40 3.15
N GLY A 84 -5.49 -3.14 3.20
CA GLY A 84 -6.82 -2.67 2.85
C GLY A 84 -7.79 -3.82 2.73
N GLY A 85 -9.04 -3.49 2.45
CA GLY A 85 -10.09 -4.49 2.30
C GLY A 85 -11.06 -4.14 1.18
N PHE A 86 -11.92 -5.09 0.87
CA PHE A 86 -12.95 -4.98 -0.14
C PHE A 86 -14.29 -5.45 0.42
N ALA A 87 -15.33 -4.68 0.17
CA ALA A 87 -16.72 -5.10 0.30
C ALA A 87 -17.55 -4.47 -0.83
N GLY A 88 -18.40 -5.27 -1.45
CA GLY A 88 -19.25 -4.85 -2.56
C GLY A 88 -20.42 -5.81 -2.76
N GLY A 89 -21.18 -5.61 -3.84
CA GLY A 89 -22.29 -6.47 -4.23
C GLY A 89 -23.68 -5.94 -3.84
N LYS A 90 -23.77 -4.99 -2.89
CA LYS A 90 -25.02 -4.32 -2.49
C LYS A 90 -25.16 -2.95 -3.16
N SER A 91 -26.39 -2.55 -3.47
CA SER A 91 -26.67 -1.15 -3.85
C SER A 91 -26.44 -0.21 -2.66
N VAL A 92 -26.34 1.09 -2.90
CA VAL A 92 -26.17 2.09 -1.82
C VAL A 92 -27.34 2.03 -0.83
N ALA A 93 -28.56 1.82 -1.32
CA ALA A 93 -29.75 1.73 -0.48
C ALA A 93 -29.77 0.46 0.42
N GLU A 94 -29.05 -0.59 0.05
CA GLU A 94 -28.97 -1.86 0.79
C GLU A 94 -27.68 -1.98 1.64
N THR A 95 -26.74 -1.04 1.47
CA THR A 95 -25.45 -1.08 2.20
C THR A 95 -25.66 -0.58 3.62
N ASP A 96 -25.32 -1.40 4.59
CA ASP A 96 -25.41 -1.07 6.01
C ASP A 96 -24.23 -0.17 6.46
N ASP A 97 -24.47 0.58 7.54
CA ASP A 97 -23.48 1.50 8.13
C ASP A 97 -22.19 0.79 8.55
N ALA A 98 -22.26 -0.45 9.02
CA ALA A 98 -21.09 -1.21 9.45
C ALA A 98 -20.14 -1.48 8.26
N THR A 99 -20.71 -1.83 7.09
CA THR A 99 -19.93 -1.98 5.85
C THR A 99 -19.26 -0.67 5.46
N VAL A 100 -19.97 0.47 5.53
CA VAL A 100 -19.40 1.79 5.20
C VAL A 100 -18.23 2.12 6.15
N ARG A 101 -18.44 2.01 7.47
CA ARG A 101 -17.43 2.27 8.49
C ARG A 101 -16.22 1.34 8.33
N GLY A 102 -16.44 0.05 8.12
CA GLY A 102 -15.38 -0.94 7.92
C GLY A 102 -14.53 -0.64 6.69
N MET A 103 -15.13 -0.21 5.57
CA MET A 103 -14.36 0.19 4.38
C MET A 103 -13.52 1.44 4.62
N LEU A 104 -14.07 2.45 5.30
CA LEU A 104 -13.32 3.65 5.68
C LEU A 104 -12.18 3.30 6.63
N GLU A 105 -12.42 2.48 7.64
CA GLU A 105 -11.41 2.04 8.61
C GLU A 105 -10.25 1.32 7.92
N MET A 106 -10.57 0.30 7.13
CA MET A 106 -9.55 -0.53 6.49
C MET A 106 -8.76 0.19 5.40
N ASN A 107 -9.36 1.10 4.64
CA ASN A 107 -8.73 1.69 3.47
C ASN A 107 -8.24 3.13 3.68
N TYR A 108 -8.95 3.93 4.49
CA TYR A 108 -8.62 5.34 4.69
C TYR A 108 -7.93 5.59 6.04
N ILE A 109 -8.55 5.18 7.15
CA ILE A 109 -8.02 5.46 8.50
C ILE A 109 -6.68 4.77 8.71
N SER A 110 -6.55 3.51 8.31
CA SER A 110 -5.26 2.79 8.37
C SER A 110 -4.16 3.48 7.56
N THR A 111 -4.51 4.01 6.37
CA THR A 111 -3.58 4.81 5.54
C THR A 111 -3.21 6.11 6.26
N PHE A 112 -4.20 6.79 6.85
CA PHE A 112 -3.98 8.03 7.59
C PHE A 112 -3.03 7.84 8.78
N HIS A 113 -3.24 6.78 9.58
CA HIS A 113 -2.35 6.44 10.69
C HIS A 113 -0.92 6.22 10.19
N LEU A 114 -0.74 5.42 9.13
CA LEU A 114 0.59 5.14 8.59
C LEU A 114 1.29 6.41 8.12
N VAL A 115 0.65 7.22 7.26
CA VAL A 115 1.32 8.41 6.70
C VAL A 115 1.63 9.43 7.78
N ARG A 116 0.73 9.62 8.77
CA ARG A 116 0.96 10.48 9.92
C ARG A 116 2.20 10.05 10.72
N ALA A 117 2.39 8.75 10.91
CA ALA A 117 3.50 8.21 11.68
C ALA A 117 4.84 8.29 10.94
N VAL A 118 4.87 8.03 9.61
CA VAL A 118 6.13 7.97 8.84
C VAL A 118 6.66 9.35 8.44
N ILE A 119 5.80 10.33 8.22
CA ILE A 119 6.17 11.67 7.73
C ILE A 119 7.20 12.37 8.64
N PRO A 120 7.06 12.42 9.98
CA PRO A 120 8.04 13.09 10.83
C PRO A 120 9.46 12.56 10.68
N ALA A 121 9.61 11.24 10.61
CA ALA A 121 10.92 10.60 10.41
C ALA A 121 11.50 10.92 9.03
N MET A 122 10.70 10.86 7.98
CA MET A 122 11.10 11.19 6.61
C MET A 122 11.45 12.67 6.46
N ARG A 123 10.74 13.59 7.14
CA ARG A 123 11.07 15.02 7.17
C ARG A 123 12.41 15.27 7.84
N THR A 124 12.68 14.64 8.98
CA THR A 124 13.99 14.73 9.67
C THR A 124 15.12 14.21 8.78
N GLN A 125 14.85 13.18 7.98
CA GLN A 125 15.80 12.58 7.04
C GLN A 125 15.99 13.44 5.76
N GLY A 126 15.05 14.34 5.44
CA GLY A 126 15.04 15.13 4.21
C GLY A 126 14.73 14.31 2.94
N SER A 127 14.16 13.12 3.10
CA SER A 127 13.79 12.25 1.97
C SER A 127 12.81 11.17 2.40
N GLY A 128 11.94 10.73 1.48
CA GLY A 128 11.01 9.63 1.72
C GLY A 128 10.20 9.27 0.47
N ARG A 129 9.73 8.04 0.40
CA ARG A 129 8.85 7.53 -0.66
C ARG A 129 7.62 6.90 -0.03
N ILE A 130 6.45 7.42 -0.34
CA ILE A 130 5.18 6.88 0.13
C ILE A 130 4.40 6.41 -1.09
N VAL A 131 4.00 5.13 -1.11
CA VAL A 131 3.17 4.60 -2.19
C VAL A 131 2.01 3.81 -1.58
N ALA A 132 0.79 4.12 -1.98
CA ALA A 132 -0.40 3.42 -1.53
C ALA A 132 -1.12 2.73 -2.70
N ILE A 133 -1.75 1.59 -2.42
CA ILE A 133 -2.62 0.90 -3.38
C ILE A 133 -4.06 1.43 -3.25
N GLY A 134 -4.46 2.15 -4.29
CA GLY A 134 -5.84 2.55 -4.51
C GLY A 134 -6.64 1.46 -5.23
N SER A 135 -7.50 1.88 -6.13
CA SER A 135 -8.28 1.04 -7.05
C SER A 135 -8.81 1.92 -8.18
N ARG A 136 -9.02 1.35 -9.37
CA ARG A 136 -9.78 2.01 -10.45
C ARG A 136 -11.10 2.59 -9.95
N SER A 137 -11.79 1.88 -9.05
CA SER A 137 -13.05 2.32 -8.46
C SER A 137 -12.98 3.63 -7.66
N ALA A 138 -11.77 4.11 -7.31
CA ALA A 138 -11.59 5.41 -6.66
C ALA A 138 -11.86 6.59 -7.62
N VAL A 139 -11.64 6.39 -8.91
CA VAL A 139 -11.76 7.42 -9.97
C VAL A 139 -12.85 7.11 -10.98
N GLU A 140 -13.18 5.83 -11.14
CA GLU A 140 -14.24 5.32 -12.01
C GLU A 140 -15.16 4.39 -11.17
N PRO A 141 -16.06 4.96 -10.34
CA PRO A 141 -16.88 4.19 -9.43
C PRO A 141 -17.88 3.30 -10.20
N GLN A 142 -18.03 2.07 -9.74
CA GLN A 142 -18.92 1.10 -10.33
C GLN A 142 -20.17 0.89 -9.44
N ALA A 143 -21.26 0.47 -10.06
CA ALA A 143 -22.47 0.09 -9.33
C ALA A 143 -22.15 -0.99 -8.29
N ARG A 144 -22.81 -0.93 -7.15
CA ARG A 144 -22.67 -1.86 -6.02
C ARG A 144 -21.32 -1.85 -5.30
N LEU A 145 -20.49 -0.83 -5.52
CA LEU A 145 -19.20 -0.63 -4.85
C LEU A 145 -19.14 0.68 -4.05
N GLY A 146 -20.27 1.27 -3.67
CA GLY A 146 -20.33 2.63 -3.10
C GLY A 146 -19.38 2.85 -1.92
N ALA A 147 -19.47 2.01 -0.89
CA ALA A 147 -18.62 2.13 0.31
C ALA A 147 -17.11 1.94 -0.02
N TYR A 148 -16.79 0.93 -0.83
CA TYR A 148 -15.43 0.66 -1.27
C TYR A 148 -14.85 1.81 -2.10
N SER A 149 -15.58 2.25 -3.13
CA SER A 149 -15.15 3.35 -4.02
C SER A 149 -14.91 4.63 -3.23
N ALA A 150 -15.82 5.00 -2.33
CA ALA A 150 -15.69 6.17 -1.47
C ALA A 150 -14.43 6.08 -0.58
N SER A 151 -14.17 4.93 0.05
CA SER A 151 -13.00 4.74 0.90
C SER A 151 -11.68 4.85 0.12
N LYS A 152 -11.64 4.32 -1.11
CA LYS A 152 -10.47 4.41 -1.99
C LYS A 152 -10.29 5.81 -2.59
N ALA A 153 -11.38 6.54 -2.86
CA ALA A 153 -11.31 7.95 -3.25
C ALA A 153 -10.77 8.82 -2.13
N ALA A 154 -11.17 8.58 -0.89
CA ALA A 154 -10.62 9.25 0.29
C ALA A 154 -9.10 9.01 0.44
N LEU A 155 -8.63 7.77 0.24
CA LEU A 155 -7.20 7.42 0.21
C LEU A 155 -6.46 8.21 -0.88
N VAL A 156 -6.99 8.27 -2.09
CA VAL A 156 -6.38 9.03 -3.21
C VAL A 156 -6.23 10.50 -2.84
N SER A 157 -7.28 11.11 -2.28
CA SER A 157 -7.26 12.51 -1.83
C SER A 157 -6.19 12.74 -0.78
N LEU A 158 -6.11 11.87 0.24
CA LEU A 158 -5.11 11.94 1.31
C LEU A 158 -3.68 11.90 0.77
N ILE A 159 -3.34 10.91 -0.04
CA ILE A 159 -1.97 10.75 -0.56
C ILE A 159 -1.55 11.93 -1.44
N ARG A 160 -2.47 12.48 -2.24
CA ARG A 160 -2.21 13.71 -3.01
C ARG A 160 -1.99 14.94 -2.14
N THR A 161 -2.68 15.04 -1.01
CA THR A 161 -2.45 16.07 0.00
C THR A 161 -1.06 15.92 0.61
N VAL A 162 -0.70 14.70 1.04
CA VAL A 162 0.62 14.37 1.60
C VAL A 162 1.74 14.75 0.63
N ALA A 163 1.58 14.47 -0.66
CA ALA A 163 2.54 14.84 -1.70
C ALA A 163 2.81 16.34 -1.75
N ARG A 164 1.75 17.17 -1.67
CA ARG A 164 1.84 18.63 -1.70
C ARG A 164 2.46 19.21 -0.44
N GLU A 165 2.08 18.67 0.72
CA GLU A 165 2.56 19.15 2.03
C GLU A 165 4.03 18.85 2.29
N ASN A 166 4.63 17.93 1.54
CA ASN A 166 5.96 17.39 1.81
C ASN A 166 6.94 17.50 0.63
N ASN A 167 6.56 18.21 -0.42
CA ASN A 167 7.40 18.40 -1.60
C ASN A 167 8.74 19.05 -1.23
N ASP A 168 8.74 20.06 -0.38
CA ASP A 168 9.94 20.79 0.06
C ASP A 168 10.82 19.97 1.04
N HIS A 169 10.34 18.83 1.48
CA HIS A 169 11.06 17.91 2.35
C HIS A 169 11.69 16.72 1.61
N GLY A 170 11.68 16.72 0.27
CA GLY A 170 12.22 15.62 -0.54
C GLY A 170 11.39 14.32 -0.45
N ILE A 171 10.13 14.41 0.00
CA ILE A 171 9.21 13.28 0.13
C ILE A 171 8.27 13.24 -1.07
N THR A 172 8.16 12.08 -1.71
CA THR A 172 7.13 11.84 -2.73
C THR A 172 6.04 10.92 -2.21
N ALA A 173 4.80 11.16 -2.62
CA ALA A 173 3.67 10.31 -2.27
C ALA A 173 2.79 10.05 -3.51
N ASN A 174 2.58 8.78 -3.84
CA ASN A 174 1.87 8.37 -5.06
C ASN A 174 0.83 7.28 -4.77
N VAL A 175 -0.17 7.18 -5.62
CA VAL A 175 -1.18 6.11 -5.57
C VAL A 175 -1.11 5.30 -6.85
N VAL A 176 -1.08 3.98 -6.70
CA VAL A 176 -1.22 3.03 -7.82
C VAL A 176 -2.64 2.48 -7.83
N LEU A 177 -3.31 2.52 -8.96
CA LEU A 177 -4.68 2.06 -9.15
C LEU A 177 -4.71 0.78 -9.99
N PRO A 178 -4.59 -0.40 -9.39
CA PRO A 178 -4.81 -1.63 -10.16
C PRO A 178 -6.30 -1.88 -10.41
N VAL A 179 -6.58 -2.63 -11.47
CA VAL A 179 -7.83 -3.38 -11.64
C VAL A 179 -7.72 -4.74 -10.97
N THR A 180 -8.51 -5.72 -11.37
CA THR A 180 -8.44 -7.07 -10.78
C THR A 180 -7.05 -7.67 -10.95
N MET A 181 -6.41 -7.98 -9.83
CA MET A 181 -5.10 -8.61 -9.81
C MET A 181 -5.22 -10.14 -9.70
N ASP A 182 -4.29 -10.85 -10.31
CA ASP A 182 -4.19 -12.29 -10.20
C ASP A 182 -3.65 -12.68 -8.81
N THR A 183 -4.57 -12.93 -7.90
CA THR A 183 -4.29 -13.36 -6.52
C THR A 183 -5.12 -14.58 -6.17
N PRO A 184 -4.65 -15.44 -5.24
CA PRO A 184 -5.43 -16.60 -4.79
C PRO A 184 -6.85 -16.21 -4.30
N ALA A 185 -6.99 -15.10 -3.58
CA ALA A 185 -8.27 -14.62 -3.08
C ALA A 185 -9.23 -14.22 -4.22
N ASN A 186 -8.74 -13.52 -5.25
CA ASN A 186 -9.56 -13.14 -6.40
C ASN A 186 -9.95 -14.36 -7.24
N ARG A 187 -9.02 -15.30 -7.45
CA ARG A 187 -9.34 -16.58 -8.13
C ARG A 187 -10.44 -17.36 -7.39
N ALA A 188 -10.38 -17.41 -6.07
CA ALA A 188 -11.41 -18.08 -5.26
C ALA A 188 -12.75 -17.33 -5.30
N ALA A 189 -12.74 -15.99 -5.31
CA ALA A 189 -13.95 -15.17 -5.33
C ALA A 189 -14.65 -15.15 -6.71
N MET A 190 -13.91 -15.37 -7.79
CA MET A 190 -14.39 -15.28 -9.18
C MET A 190 -14.02 -16.54 -9.98
N PRO A 191 -14.54 -17.72 -9.59
CA PRO A 191 -14.27 -18.95 -10.34
C PRO A 191 -14.88 -18.83 -11.75
N GLY A 192 -14.10 -19.10 -12.78
CA GLY A 192 -14.53 -18.98 -14.19
C GLY A 192 -14.26 -17.61 -14.83
N ALA A 193 -13.65 -16.65 -14.14
CA ALA A 193 -13.20 -15.41 -14.74
C ALA A 193 -12.07 -15.64 -15.76
N ASP A 194 -12.02 -14.80 -16.79
CA ASP A 194 -10.93 -14.80 -17.77
C ASP A 194 -9.67 -14.18 -17.15
N LEU A 195 -8.77 -15.03 -16.67
CA LEU A 195 -7.52 -14.60 -16.01
C LEU A 195 -6.55 -13.87 -16.95
N SER A 196 -6.73 -13.98 -18.27
CA SER A 196 -5.86 -13.29 -19.25
C SER A 196 -6.00 -11.76 -19.17
N LYS A 197 -7.11 -11.28 -18.61
CA LYS A 197 -7.39 -9.85 -18.41
C LYS A 197 -6.87 -9.33 -17.07
N TRP A 198 -6.48 -10.21 -16.16
CA TRP A 198 -6.05 -9.81 -14.82
C TRP A 198 -4.59 -9.33 -14.81
N ILE A 199 -4.35 -8.32 -13.98
CA ILE A 199 -2.99 -7.80 -13.77
C ILE A 199 -2.20 -8.80 -12.93
N GLN A 200 -0.99 -9.13 -13.39
CA GLN A 200 -0.07 -9.93 -12.60
C GLN A 200 0.49 -9.09 -11.45
N THR A 201 0.54 -9.67 -10.25
CA THR A 201 1.07 -9.00 -9.05
C THR A 201 2.51 -8.53 -9.24
N SER A 202 3.30 -9.23 -10.05
CA SER A 202 4.68 -8.87 -10.40
C SER A 202 4.78 -7.55 -11.19
N GLN A 203 3.79 -7.23 -12.02
CA GLN A 203 3.75 -5.96 -12.75
C GLN A 203 3.57 -4.78 -11.80
N VAL A 204 2.66 -4.94 -10.81
CA VAL A 204 2.46 -3.94 -9.77
C VAL A 204 3.72 -3.83 -8.89
N ALA A 205 4.31 -4.96 -8.49
CA ALA A 205 5.53 -4.99 -7.66
C ALA A 205 6.68 -4.24 -8.33
N SER A 206 6.93 -4.45 -9.62
CA SER A 206 7.97 -3.75 -10.39
C SER A 206 7.76 -2.23 -10.39
N LEU A 207 6.53 -1.77 -10.55
CA LEU A 207 6.19 -0.34 -10.47
C LEU A 207 6.44 0.22 -9.06
N LEU A 208 6.07 -0.53 -8.00
CA LEU A 208 6.29 -0.10 -6.62
C LEU A 208 7.78 0.01 -6.29
N VAL A 209 8.61 -0.94 -6.73
CA VAL A 209 10.07 -0.88 -6.60
C VAL A 209 10.64 0.34 -7.33
N TYR A 210 10.14 0.65 -8.53
CA TYR A 210 10.54 1.86 -9.26
C TYR A 210 10.19 3.14 -8.48
N LEU A 211 8.94 3.27 -8.02
CA LEU A 211 8.48 4.45 -7.28
C LEU A 211 9.22 4.64 -5.94
N ALA A 212 9.67 3.55 -5.31
CA ALA A 212 10.46 3.58 -4.09
C ALA A 212 11.94 3.90 -4.32
N SER A 213 12.43 3.80 -5.55
CA SER A 213 13.82 4.05 -5.90
C SER A 213 14.12 5.54 -6.10
N ASP A 214 15.41 5.88 -6.20
CA ASP A 214 15.83 7.23 -6.51
C ASP A 214 15.41 7.67 -7.93
N GLN A 215 15.17 6.71 -8.85
CA GLN A 215 14.67 6.98 -10.19
C GLN A 215 13.19 7.44 -10.18
N GLY A 216 12.41 7.01 -9.20
CA GLY A 216 11.01 7.41 -9.03
C GLY A 216 10.82 8.82 -8.43
N TYR A 217 11.89 9.51 -8.06
CA TYR A 217 11.81 10.81 -7.36
C TYR A 217 11.03 11.89 -8.12
N ALA A 218 11.09 11.88 -9.44
CA ALA A 218 10.36 12.87 -10.27
C ALA A 218 8.83 12.67 -10.27
N ILE A 219 8.35 11.54 -9.77
CA ILE A 219 6.91 11.23 -9.73
C ILE A 219 6.39 11.54 -8.33
N ASN A 220 5.58 12.62 -8.21
CA ASN A 220 4.99 13.04 -6.95
C ASN A 220 3.54 13.48 -7.12
N GLY A 221 2.65 13.03 -6.24
CA GLY A 221 1.21 13.31 -6.29
C GLY A 221 0.47 12.59 -7.42
N ALA A 222 1.11 11.62 -8.07
CA ALA A 222 0.53 10.91 -9.19
C ALA A 222 -0.51 9.87 -8.73
N VAL A 223 -1.52 9.70 -9.59
CA VAL A 223 -2.52 8.64 -9.52
C VAL A 223 -2.30 7.78 -10.75
N ILE A 224 -1.67 6.63 -10.58
CA ILE A 224 -1.08 5.83 -11.65
C ILE A 224 -1.97 4.63 -11.96
N PRO A 225 -2.66 4.60 -13.10
CA PRO A 225 -3.47 3.46 -13.51
C PRO A 225 -2.58 2.27 -13.90
N VAL A 226 -2.98 1.08 -13.46
CA VAL A 226 -2.41 -0.21 -13.88
C VAL A 226 -3.57 -1.08 -14.32
N TYR A 227 -4.08 -0.81 -15.53
CA TYR A 227 -5.32 -1.40 -16.04
C TYR A 227 -5.07 -2.51 -17.07
N GLY A 228 -3.86 -2.61 -17.61
CA GLY A 228 -3.53 -3.60 -18.65
C GLY A 228 -4.45 -3.46 -19.86
N ALA A 229 -5.04 -4.59 -20.27
CA ALA A 229 -5.96 -4.62 -21.42
C ALA A 229 -7.35 -4.01 -21.13
N GLU A 230 -7.62 -3.62 -19.89
CA GLU A 230 -8.89 -2.96 -19.48
C GLU A 230 -8.81 -1.42 -19.53
N ALA A 231 -7.73 -0.88 -20.12
CA ALA A 231 -7.51 0.56 -20.23
C ALA A 231 -8.52 1.23 -21.20
#